data_71e4ea236ebdced276e170cba0d729cd
#
_entry.id   71e4ea236ebdced276e170cba0d729cd
#
_cell.length_a   1.000
_cell.length_b   1.000
_cell.length_c   1.000
_cell.angle_alpha   90.00
_cell.angle_beta   90.00
_cell.angle_gamma   90.00
#
_symmetry.space_group_name_H-M   'P 1'
#
loop_
_entity.id
_entity.type
_entity.pdbx_description
1 polymer ?
#
loop_
_entity_poly.entity_id
_entity_poly.type
_entity_poly.pdbx_seq_one_letter_code
_entity_poly.pdbx_strand_id
1 'polypeptide(L)'
;MPLRLAGGFHHLLLTGDETRLQPVYRGDITDQDAVDAIVAAVTADHDARLLPWLDGPPQTNEAGRSASFMAGLKWLSAKVGPRFELNELGASAGINTMMDRYHYDLGGVCAGPPDSPMQI
;
A
#
# COMPACT_ATOMS: atom_id res chain seq x y z
N MET A 1 1.22 3.40 -16.32
CA MET A 1 2.46 4.18 -16.24
C MET A 1 2.58 4.97 -14.92
N PRO A 2 1.71 5.96 -14.57
CA PRO A 2 1.93 6.83 -13.41
C PRO A 2 2.10 6.08 -12.09
N LEU A 3 1.27 5.08 -11.81
CA LEU A 3 1.31 4.32 -10.56
C LEU A 3 2.62 3.58 -10.32
N ARG A 4 3.25 3.05 -11.37
CA ARG A 4 4.52 2.34 -11.26
C ARG A 4 5.67 3.31 -10.95
N LEU A 5 5.69 4.44 -11.63
CA LEU A 5 6.68 5.48 -11.37
C LEU A 5 6.54 6.03 -9.94
N ALA A 6 5.32 6.28 -9.50
CA ALA A 6 5.05 6.67 -8.11
C ALA A 6 5.53 5.62 -7.11
N GLY A 7 5.37 4.32 -7.42
CA GLY A 7 5.95 3.22 -6.63
C GLY A 7 7.47 3.29 -6.55
N GLY A 8 8.14 3.60 -7.65
CA GLY A 8 9.59 3.80 -7.71
C GLY A 8 10.05 4.96 -6.83
N PHE A 9 9.39 6.11 -6.89
CA PHE A 9 9.69 7.24 -6.01
C PHE A 9 9.48 6.89 -4.54
N HIS A 10 8.37 6.23 -4.22
CA HIS A 10 8.09 5.80 -2.84
C HIS A 10 9.13 4.81 -2.33
N HIS A 11 9.59 3.89 -3.18
CA HIS A 11 10.68 2.97 -2.83
C HIS A 11 11.97 3.71 -2.49
N LEU A 12 12.38 4.69 -3.33
CA LEU A 12 13.57 5.51 -3.07
C LEU A 12 13.48 6.25 -1.72
N LEU A 13 12.29 6.75 -1.38
CA LEU A 13 12.03 7.39 -0.09
C LEU A 13 12.13 6.39 1.07
N LEU A 14 11.48 5.23 0.98
CA LEU A 14 11.43 4.23 2.05
C LEU A 14 12.80 3.60 2.33
N THR A 15 13.64 3.46 1.31
CA THR A 15 15.02 2.96 1.45
C THR A 15 15.98 4.02 1.99
N GLY A 16 15.56 5.28 2.09
CA GLY A 16 16.39 6.39 2.54
C GLY A 16 17.35 6.92 1.48
N ASP A 17 17.25 6.43 0.23
CA ASP A 17 18.12 6.83 -0.87
C ASP A 17 17.78 8.22 -1.41
N GLU A 18 16.53 8.69 -1.16
CA GLU A 18 16.07 9.98 -1.64
C GLU A 18 15.18 10.70 -0.62
N THR A 19 15.76 11.63 0.10
CA THR A 19 15.06 12.36 1.17
C THR A 19 14.31 13.60 0.70
N ARG A 20 14.60 14.14 -0.50
CA ARG A 20 13.91 15.31 -1.07
C ARG A 20 12.41 15.09 -1.28
N LEU A 21 11.99 13.82 -1.45
CA LEU A 21 10.60 13.44 -1.58
C LEU A 21 9.83 13.50 -0.24
N GLN A 22 10.53 13.45 0.90
CA GLN A 22 9.89 13.35 2.21
C GLN A 22 8.87 14.47 2.50
N PRO A 23 9.18 15.76 2.28
CA PRO A 23 8.22 16.83 2.54
C PRO A 23 7.01 16.80 1.57
N VAL A 24 7.19 16.26 0.35
CA VAL A 24 6.08 16.06 -0.59
C VAL A 24 5.13 14.97 -0.07
N TYR A 25 5.67 13.82 0.33
CA TYR A 25 4.85 12.71 0.86
C TYR A 25 4.19 13.01 2.21
N ARG A 26 4.77 13.94 3.00
CA ARG A 26 4.16 14.42 4.24
C ARG A 26 3.10 15.50 4.03
N GLY A 27 3.02 16.07 2.83
CA GLY A 27 2.13 17.20 2.55
C GLY A 27 2.66 18.54 3.07
N ASP A 28 3.95 18.63 3.41
CA ASP A 28 4.60 19.88 3.82
C ASP A 28 4.83 20.81 2.63
N ILE A 29 5.00 20.24 1.42
CA ILE A 29 5.09 20.95 0.14
C ILE A 29 3.91 20.52 -0.72
N THR A 30 3.01 21.48 -1.02
CA THR A 30 1.80 21.27 -1.83
C THR A 30 1.75 22.20 -3.05
N ASP A 31 2.69 23.12 -3.17
CA ASP A 31 2.83 23.96 -4.35
C ASP A 31 3.24 23.10 -5.56
N GLN A 32 2.48 23.21 -6.66
CA GLN A 32 2.66 22.34 -7.82
C GLN A 32 4.03 22.52 -8.48
N ASP A 33 4.49 23.76 -8.64
CA ASP A 33 5.77 24.05 -9.31
C ASP A 33 6.95 23.52 -8.46
N ALA A 34 6.85 23.62 -7.14
CA ALA A 34 7.85 23.07 -6.22
C ALA A 34 7.87 21.54 -6.24
N VAL A 35 6.70 20.88 -6.27
CA VAL A 35 6.59 19.43 -6.40
C VAL A 35 7.18 18.96 -7.73
N ASP A 36 6.83 19.63 -8.83
CA ASP A 36 7.31 19.28 -10.17
C ASP A 36 8.84 19.42 -10.27
N ALA A 37 9.41 20.45 -9.68
CA ALA A 37 10.86 20.67 -9.66
C ALA A 37 11.59 19.55 -8.88
N ILE A 38 11.05 19.13 -7.73
CA ILE A 38 11.60 18.02 -6.93
C ILE A 38 11.50 16.72 -7.72
N VAL A 39 10.34 16.41 -8.28
CA VAL A 39 10.11 15.16 -9.05
C VAL A 39 11.02 15.11 -10.27
N ALA A 40 11.18 16.23 -11.01
CA ALA A 40 12.06 16.30 -12.15
C ALA A 40 13.54 16.07 -11.78
N ALA A 41 14.01 16.70 -10.70
CA ALA A 41 15.37 16.52 -10.21
C ALA A 41 15.63 15.08 -9.75
N VAL A 42 14.72 14.50 -8.98
CA VAL A 42 14.82 13.10 -8.52
C VAL A 42 14.78 12.12 -9.70
N THR A 43 13.95 12.39 -10.69
CA THR A 43 13.91 11.57 -11.92
C THR A 43 15.24 11.59 -12.65
N ALA A 44 15.84 12.77 -12.81
CA ALA A 44 17.13 12.91 -13.50
C ALA A 44 18.27 12.19 -12.74
N ASP A 45 18.29 12.30 -11.43
CA ASP A 45 19.35 11.69 -10.60
C ASP A 45 19.20 10.17 -10.45
N HIS A 46 17.98 9.64 -10.56
CA HIS A 46 17.67 8.23 -10.32
C HIS A 46 17.08 7.50 -11.53
N ASP A 47 17.24 8.02 -12.75
CA ASP A 47 16.64 7.48 -13.97
C ASP A 47 16.90 5.97 -14.14
N ALA A 48 18.13 5.54 -14.02
CA ALA A 48 18.51 4.13 -14.14
C ALA A 48 17.85 3.21 -13.08
N ARG A 49 17.47 3.75 -11.92
CA ARG A 49 16.79 3.02 -10.86
C ARG A 49 15.26 3.02 -11.02
N LEU A 50 14.74 4.06 -11.67
CA LEU A 50 13.30 4.23 -11.90
C LEU A 50 12.83 3.48 -13.15
N LEU A 51 13.65 3.38 -14.19
CA LEU A 51 13.30 2.69 -15.44
C LEU A 51 12.76 1.27 -15.23
N PRO A 52 13.38 0.38 -14.41
CA PRO A 52 12.87 -0.98 -14.21
C PRO A 52 11.46 -1.05 -13.63
N TRP A 53 11.01 -0.01 -12.92
CA TRP A 53 9.64 0.06 -12.42
C TRP A 53 8.60 0.17 -13.53
N LEU A 54 9.01 0.57 -14.73
CA LEU A 54 8.13 0.71 -15.89
C LEU A 54 7.95 -0.59 -16.68
N ASP A 55 8.81 -1.58 -16.47
CA ASP A 55 8.84 -2.81 -17.28
C ASP A 55 7.77 -3.83 -16.90
N GLY A 56 7.29 -3.85 -15.66
CA GLY A 56 6.32 -4.82 -15.19
C GLY A 56 4.87 -4.31 -15.17
N PRO A 57 3.87 -5.17 -14.93
CA PRO A 57 2.52 -4.72 -14.63
C PRO A 57 2.48 -3.97 -13.30
N PRO A 58 1.59 -2.97 -13.13
CA PRO A 58 1.45 -2.28 -11.84
C PRO A 58 0.91 -3.25 -10.79
N GLN A 59 1.45 -3.19 -9.57
CA GLN A 59 0.83 -3.81 -8.41
C GLN A 59 -0.39 -2.96 -8.01
N THR A 60 -1.57 -3.55 -8.09
CA THR A 60 -2.84 -2.87 -7.79
C THR A 60 -3.59 -3.47 -6.61
N ASN A 61 -3.07 -4.54 -6.00
CA ASN A 61 -3.61 -5.08 -4.77
C ASN A 61 -3.24 -4.19 -3.58
N GLU A 62 -4.27 -3.83 -2.83
CA GLU A 62 -4.17 -2.97 -1.65
C GLU A 62 -4.68 -3.73 -0.44
N ALA A 63 -3.89 -3.78 0.63
CA ALA A 63 -4.27 -4.44 1.87
C ALA A 63 -5.58 -3.86 2.45
N GLY A 64 -5.80 -2.55 2.30
CA GLY A 64 -7.00 -1.86 2.76
C GLY A 64 -8.31 -2.41 2.19
N ARG A 65 -8.29 -3.04 1.00
CA ARG A 65 -9.49 -3.71 0.45
C ARG A 65 -10.00 -4.84 1.32
N SER A 66 -9.12 -5.48 2.09
CA SER A 66 -9.49 -6.57 2.98
C SER A 66 -10.41 -6.14 4.13
N ALA A 67 -10.50 -4.83 4.43
CA ALA A 67 -11.40 -4.31 5.48
C ALA A 67 -12.86 -4.68 5.22
N SER A 68 -13.33 -4.53 3.99
CA SER A 68 -14.71 -4.90 3.61
C SER A 68 -14.97 -6.39 3.76
N PHE A 69 -14.00 -7.23 3.37
CA PHE A 69 -14.09 -8.68 3.54
C PHE A 69 -14.05 -9.08 4.99
N MET A 70 -13.18 -8.45 5.80
CA MET A 70 -13.07 -8.73 7.23
C MET A 70 -14.38 -8.41 7.96
N ALA A 71 -15.03 -7.30 7.65
CA ALA A 71 -16.34 -6.97 8.20
C ALA A 71 -17.37 -8.06 7.89
N GLY A 72 -17.43 -8.54 6.64
CA GLY A 72 -18.30 -9.65 6.23
C GLY A 72 -17.97 -10.96 6.92
N LEU A 73 -16.69 -11.32 7.03
CA LEU A 73 -16.24 -12.54 7.71
C LEU A 73 -16.53 -12.51 9.20
N LYS A 74 -16.40 -11.35 9.87
CA LYS A 74 -16.80 -11.21 11.27
C LYS A 74 -18.29 -11.43 11.46
N TRP A 75 -19.13 -10.88 10.59
CA TRP A 75 -20.57 -11.10 10.64
C TRP A 75 -20.94 -12.57 10.38
N LEU A 76 -20.29 -13.23 9.40
CA LEU A 76 -20.49 -14.65 9.09
C LEU A 76 -20.01 -15.55 10.23
N SER A 77 -18.87 -15.24 10.86
CA SER A 77 -18.29 -16.07 11.91
C SER A 77 -19.23 -16.31 13.09
N ALA A 78 -20.09 -15.33 13.38
CA ALA A 78 -21.13 -15.47 14.41
C ALA A 78 -22.20 -16.50 14.03
N LYS A 79 -22.32 -16.86 12.75
CA LYS A 79 -23.37 -17.77 12.24
C LYS A 79 -22.84 -19.17 11.92
N VAL A 80 -21.65 -19.24 11.31
CA VAL A 80 -21.09 -20.50 10.77
C VAL A 80 -19.77 -20.91 11.42
N GLY A 81 -19.26 -20.12 12.37
CA GLY A 81 -17.98 -20.33 13.02
C GLY A 81 -16.83 -19.53 12.36
N PRO A 82 -15.68 -19.41 13.05
CA PRO A 82 -14.62 -18.48 12.66
C PRO A 82 -13.61 -19.04 11.66
N ARG A 83 -13.80 -20.23 11.13
CA ARG A 83 -12.86 -20.87 10.21
C ARG A 83 -13.33 -20.70 8.77
N PHE A 84 -12.51 -20.05 7.96
CA PHE A 84 -12.75 -19.82 6.54
C PHE A 84 -11.54 -20.27 5.74
N GLU A 85 -11.78 -20.84 4.58
CA GLU A 85 -10.76 -21.02 3.54
C GLU A 85 -10.94 -19.91 2.51
N LEU A 86 -9.87 -19.13 2.27
CA LEU A 86 -9.90 -18.02 1.35
C LEU A 86 -9.16 -18.38 0.07
N ASN A 87 -9.84 -18.21 -1.05
CA ASN A 87 -9.26 -18.38 -2.38
C ASN A 87 -9.40 -17.07 -3.16
N GLU A 88 -8.28 -16.41 -3.50
CA GLU A 88 -8.26 -15.16 -4.23
C GLU A 88 -7.76 -15.39 -5.66
N LEU A 89 -8.61 -15.11 -6.65
CA LEU A 89 -8.23 -15.12 -8.06
C LEU A 89 -7.53 -13.80 -8.39
N GLY A 90 -6.34 -13.87 -9.01
CA GLY A 90 -5.55 -12.69 -9.30
C GLY A 90 -4.90 -12.09 -8.04
N ALA A 91 -4.51 -12.92 -7.09
CA ALA A 91 -3.98 -12.53 -5.78
C ALA A 91 -2.70 -11.68 -5.84
N SER A 92 -2.00 -11.63 -6.99
CA SER A 92 -0.73 -10.92 -7.14
C SER A 92 0.29 -11.37 -6.07
N ALA A 93 0.72 -10.49 -5.17
CA ALA A 93 1.60 -10.85 -4.05
C ALA A 93 0.88 -11.59 -2.89
N GLY A 94 -0.42 -11.83 -2.99
CA GLY A 94 -1.20 -12.55 -1.99
C GLY A 94 -1.47 -11.77 -0.70
N ILE A 95 -1.30 -10.45 -0.70
CA ILE A 95 -1.44 -9.63 0.52
C ILE A 95 -2.84 -9.72 1.13
N ASN A 96 -3.89 -9.83 0.32
CA ASN A 96 -5.26 -9.94 0.84
C ASN A 96 -5.54 -11.33 1.44
N THR A 97 -4.80 -12.37 1.05
CA THR A 97 -4.94 -13.71 1.67
C THR A 97 -4.36 -13.78 3.08
N MET A 98 -3.60 -12.75 3.50
CA MET A 98 -3.04 -12.63 4.84
C MET A 98 -3.88 -11.73 5.75
N MET A 99 -5.14 -11.48 5.40
CA MET A 99 -6.01 -10.54 6.13
C MET A 99 -6.21 -10.89 7.61
N ASP A 100 -6.07 -12.16 7.99
CA ASP A 100 -6.13 -12.63 9.37
C ASP A 100 -4.97 -12.11 10.24
N ARG A 101 -3.89 -11.62 9.61
CA ARG A 101 -2.70 -11.07 10.28
C ARG A 101 -2.72 -9.55 10.42
N TYR A 102 -3.70 -8.87 9.84
CA TYR A 102 -3.82 -7.43 9.87
C TYR A 102 -4.65 -6.98 11.06
N HIS A 103 -4.37 -5.79 11.57
CA HIS A 103 -5.23 -5.13 12.54
C HIS A 103 -6.17 -4.17 11.83
N TYR A 104 -7.45 -4.24 12.18
CA TYR A 104 -8.50 -3.40 11.60
C TYR A 104 -9.19 -2.56 12.67
N ASP A 105 -9.45 -1.29 12.34
CA ASP A 105 -10.48 -0.49 12.99
C ASP A 105 -11.64 -0.28 12.02
N LEU A 106 -12.70 -1.04 12.23
CA LEU A 106 -13.90 -1.02 11.37
C LEU A 106 -14.95 -0.05 11.94
N GLY A 107 -14.54 1.18 12.23
CA GLY A 107 -15.45 2.18 12.81
C GLY A 107 -15.77 1.90 14.29
N GLY A 108 -14.76 1.61 15.08
CA GLY A 108 -14.85 1.31 16.50
C GLY A 108 -15.00 -0.18 16.83
N VAL A 109 -15.03 -1.05 15.82
CA VAL A 109 -14.97 -2.50 15.99
C VAL A 109 -13.62 -3.01 15.52
N CYS A 110 -12.74 -3.34 16.47
CA CYS A 110 -11.43 -3.87 16.14
C CYS A 110 -11.46 -5.36 15.80
N ALA A 111 -10.55 -5.77 14.90
CA ALA A 111 -10.34 -7.15 14.50
C ALA A 111 -8.85 -7.42 14.23
N GLY A 112 -8.42 -8.65 14.47
CA GLY A 112 -7.03 -9.08 14.25
C GLY A 112 -6.08 -8.72 15.38
N PRO A 113 -4.79 -9.08 15.26
CA PRO A 113 -3.79 -8.85 16.30
C PRO A 113 -3.46 -7.34 16.43
N PRO A 114 -3.51 -6.77 17.65
CA PRO A 114 -3.30 -5.32 17.83
C PRO A 114 -1.85 -4.87 17.55
N ASP A 115 -0.90 -5.79 17.62
CA ASP A 115 0.52 -5.59 17.35
C ASP A 115 0.91 -5.86 15.88
N SER A 116 -0.07 -6.02 15.01
CA SER A 116 0.19 -6.19 13.58
C SER A 116 0.95 -4.98 13.02
N PRO A 117 1.98 -5.19 12.19
CA PRO A 117 2.64 -4.10 11.46
C PRO A 117 1.73 -3.44 10.41
N MET A 118 0.63 -4.12 10.02
CA MET A 118 -0.37 -3.61 9.09
C MET A 118 -1.60 -3.18 9.86
N GLN A 119 -1.80 -1.86 9.94
CA GLN A 119 -2.97 -1.22 10.56
C GLN A 119 -3.89 -0.70 9.45
N ILE A 120 -5.15 -1.06 9.46
CA ILE A 120 -6.17 -0.76 8.42
C ILE A 120 -7.41 -0.15 9.05
#